data_c71f8d04005bc76b5ed91127004c02aa
#
_entry.id   c71f8d04005bc76b5ed91127004c02aa
#
_cell.length_a   1.000
_cell.length_b   1.000
_cell.length_c   1.000
_cell.angle_alpha   90.00
_cell.angle_beta   90.00
_cell.angle_gamma   90.00
#
_symmetry.space_group_name_H-M   'P 1'
#
loop_
_entity.id
_entity.type
_entity.pdbx_description
1 polymer ?
#
loop_
_entity_poly.entity_id
_entity_poly.type
_entity_poly.pdbx_seq_one_letter_code
_entity_poly.pdbx_strand_id
1 'polypeptide(L)'
;RVLEDVDSFPLSANTVKEAVKTLEGLTIDVHQKPEHDDTHKALAVVISHPQESIPSLRDAYQKSAEPKVKLNYARILAILGDQTGKETLVEAVKKAPNWGKGWDYSNQRKYANTFGPIDRIVIALGFLNSAEVYEPLLEKLDQLTLKSPLSHYKALCLALRMNKDDSLAEPLARFLKEKKLKGHTQRLSYYNEQENQKNVYVRQGVNTKGGSMVNNKFKELLVAALLFECGDYQNQGREILEVYTKDVNGHFAEYAHRVLSNGSAISFIGE
;
A
#
# COMPACT_ATOMS: atom_id res chain seq x y z
N ARG A 1 5.17 -22.06 3.58
CA ARG A 1 6.23 -23.12 3.61
C ARG A 1 7.60 -22.57 4.00
N VAL A 2 8.00 -21.38 3.54
CA VAL A 2 9.31 -20.79 3.92
C VAL A 2 9.33 -20.29 5.37
N LEU A 3 8.20 -19.93 5.95
CA LEU A 3 8.11 -19.47 7.34
C LEU A 3 8.04 -20.63 8.37
N GLU A 4 7.54 -21.80 7.95
CA GLU A 4 7.46 -22.98 8.83
C GLU A 4 8.84 -23.59 9.12
N ASP A 5 9.83 -23.43 8.24
CA ASP A 5 11.18 -23.95 8.42
C ASP A 5 12.10 -23.04 9.26
N VAL A 6 11.71 -21.78 9.48
CA VAL A 6 12.54 -20.80 10.22
C VAL A 6 12.42 -20.98 11.73
N ASP A 7 11.30 -21.49 12.24
CA ASP A 7 11.10 -21.78 13.66
C ASP A 7 11.95 -22.93 14.21
N SER A 8 12.63 -23.68 13.33
CA SER A 8 13.47 -24.83 13.73
C SER A 8 14.88 -24.46 14.19
N PHE A 9 15.33 -23.22 14.01
CA PHE A 9 16.66 -22.76 14.39
C PHE A 9 16.59 -21.67 15.45
N PRO A 10 16.83 -21.97 16.73
CA PRO A 10 16.94 -20.93 17.76
C PRO A 10 18.11 -20.03 17.43
N LEU A 11 17.82 -18.77 17.10
CA LEU A 11 18.84 -17.77 16.85
C LEU A 11 19.48 -17.35 18.18
N SER A 12 20.82 -17.23 18.20
CA SER A 12 21.49 -16.64 19.32
C SER A 12 21.11 -15.16 19.46
N ALA A 13 21.07 -14.63 20.66
CA ALA A 13 20.84 -13.20 20.91
C ALA A 13 21.87 -12.31 20.18
N ASN A 14 23.06 -12.83 19.91
CA ASN A 14 24.08 -12.13 19.13
C ASN A 14 23.69 -12.00 17.66
N THR A 15 23.13 -13.06 17.06
CA THR A 15 22.66 -13.03 15.66
C THR A 15 21.58 -11.97 15.45
N VAL A 16 20.61 -11.85 16.38
CA VAL A 16 19.59 -10.81 16.33
C VAL A 16 20.20 -9.40 16.47
N LYS A 17 21.14 -9.20 17.42
CA LYS A 17 21.81 -7.91 17.59
C LYS A 17 22.60 -7.49 16.35
N GLU A 18 23.31 -8.43 15.73
CA GLU A 18 24.06 -8.20 14.48
C GLU A 18 23.11 -7.84 13.34
N ALA A 19 21.98 -8.56 13.21
CA ALA A 19 20.97 -8.25 12.23
C ALA A 19 20.39 -6.84 12.44
N VAL A 20 20.01 -6.49 13.67
CA VAL A 20 19.51 -5.13 14.00
C VAL A 20 20.54 -4.07 13.63
N LYS A 21 21.83 -4.27 13.94
CA LYS A 21 22.91 -3.35 13.56
C LYS A 21 23.03 -3.20 12.03
N THR A 22 22.94 -4.30 11.30
CA THR A 22 23.00 -4.29 9.83
C THR A 22 21.87 -3.44 9.21
N LEU A 23 20.72 -3.34 9.90
CA LEU A 23 19.58 -2.53 9.45
C LEU A 23 19.82 -1.01 9.54
N GLU A 24 20.88 -0.53 10.18
CA GLU A 24 21.32 0.88 10.11
C GLU A 24 21.56 1.31 8.65
N GLY A 25 22.12 0.41 7.85
CA GLY A 25 22.35 0.61 6.41
C GLY A 25 21.14 0.46 5.52
N LEU A 26 19.96 0.12 6.07
CA LEU A 26 18.75 -0.07 5.27
C LEU A 26 18.35 1.23 4.60
N THR A 27 18.34 1.23 3.28
CA THR A 27 17.87 2.38 2.51
C THR A 27 16.41 2.20 2.13
N ILE A 28 15.64 3.29 2.29
CA ILE A 28 14.25 3.34 1.84
C ILE A 28 14.19 3.50 0.31
N ASP A 29 15.31 3.84 -0.32
CA ASP A 29 15.39 4.06 -1.76
C ASP A 29 15.50 2.74 -2.53
N VAL A 30 14.52 2.48 -3.39
CA VAL A 30 14.32 1.22 -4.11
C VAL A 30 15.24 1.07 -5.31
N HIS A 31 15.95 2.13 -5.69
CA HIS A 31 16.80 2.14 -6.88
C HIS A 31 18.24 1.70 -6.62
N GLN A 32 18.53 1.28 -5.39
CA GLN A 32 19.85 0.75 -5.08
C GLN A 32 19.97 -0.72 -5.53
N LYS A 33 21.11 -1.01 -6.16
CA LYS A 33 21.47 -2.30 -6.72
C LYS A 33 21.43 -3.46 -5.69
N PRO A 34 21.39 -4.73 -6.15
CA PRO A 34 21.32 -5.92 -5.29
C PRO A 34 22.52 -6.14 -4.35
N GLU A 35 23.44 -5.21 -4.26
CA GLU A 35 24.60 -5.24 -3.35
C GLU A 35 24.21 -5.21 -1.85
N HIS A 36 22.91 -5.09 -1.53
CA HIS A 36 22.38 -5.05 -0.16
C HIS A 36 21.72 -6.36 0.29
N ASP A 37 22.23 -7.49 -0.18
CA ASP A 37 21.74 -8.81 0.21
C ASP A 37 21.73 -8.98 1.74
N ASP A 38 22.72 -8.42 2.43
CA ASP A 38 22.85 -8.55 3.88
C ASP A 38 21.77 -7.78 4.67
N THR A 39 21.31 -6.61 4.18
CA THR A 39 20.21 -5.89 4.82
C THR A 39 18.87 -6.59 4.64
N HIS A 40 18.64 -7.25 3.52
CA HIS A 40 17.45 -8.04 3.30
C HIS A 40 17.45 -9.33 4.15
N LYS A 41 18.60 -10.00 4.27
CA LYS A 41 18.77 -11.13 5.18
C LYS A 41 18.55 -10.73 6.65
N ALA A 42 19.14 -9.59 7.06
CA ALA A 42 18.95 -9.05 8.39
C ALA A 42 17.48 -8.72 8.67
N LEU A 43 16.78 -8.14 7.71
CA LEU A 43 15.35 -7.84 7.82
C LEU A 43 14.53 -9.14 7.95
N ALA A 44 14.84 -10.17 7.16
CA ALA A 44 14.18 -11.46 7.25
C ALA A 44 14.37 -12.10 8.64
N VAL A 45 15.59 -12.08 9.18
CA VAL A 45 15.90 -12.55 10.54
C VAL A 45 15.06 -11.83 11.58
N VAL A 46 15.02 -10.50 11.51
CA VAL A 46 14.31 -9.65 12.48
C VAL A 46 12.79 -9.87 12.44
N ILE A 47 12.21 -10.00 11.24
CA ILE A 47 10.76 -10.20 11.07
C ILE A 47 10.35 -11.61 11.49
N SER A 48 11.20 -12.62 11.26
CA SER A 48 10.90 -14.01 11.62
C SER A 48 11.02 -14.28 13.13
N HIS A 49 11.69 -13.42 13.89
CA HIS A 49 11.92 -13.59 15.34
C HIS A 49 11.51 -12.32 16.10
N PRO A 50 10.21 -11.95 16.10
CA PRO A 50 9.73 -10.69 16.66
C PRO A 50 9.98 -10.57 18.17
N GLN A 51 9.84 -11.66 18.92
CA GLN A 51 9.98 -11.63 20.39
C GLN A 51 11.40 -11.26 20.82
N GLU A 52 12.41 -11.79 20.14
CA GLU A 52 13.83 -11.52 20.38
C GLU A 52 14.27 -10.19 19.78
N SER A 53 13.67 -9.79 18.68
CA SER A 53 14.07 -8.63 17.90
C SER A 53 13.54 -7.31 18.45
N ILE A 54 12.31 -7.27 18.93
CA ILE A 54 11.67 -6.05 19.43
C ILE A 54 12.49 -5.36 20.53
N PRO A 55 12.99 -6.05 21.58
CA PRO A 55 13.81 -5.39 22.61
C PRO A 55 15.08 -4.76 22.04
N SER A 56 15.77 -5.46 21.12
CA SER A 56 17.00 -4.95 20.49
C SER A 56 16.72 -3.78 19.54
N LEU A 57 15.59 -3.82 18.80
CA LEU A 57 15.14 -2.72 17.93
C LEU A 57 14.76 -1.47 18.73
N ARG A 58 14.07 -1.62 19.87
CA ARG A 58 13.72 -0.51 20.75
C ARG A 58 14.97 0.18 21.28
N ASP A 59 15.97 -0.58 21.74
CA ASP A 59 17.24 -0.05 22.20
C ASP A 59 17.98 0.69 21.09
N ALA A 60 18.07 0.11 19.89
CA ALA A 60 18.68 0.73 18.72
C ALA A 60 17.94 2.02 18.29
N TYR A 61 16.60 2.01 18.29
CA TYR A 61 15.76 3.17 18.00
C TYR A 61 16.03 4.33 18.99
N GLN A 62 16.09 4.02 20.28
CA GLN A 62 16.34 5.02 21.34
C GLN A 62 17.74 5.63 21.25
N LYS A 63 18.75 4.81 20.94
CA LYS A 63 20.15 5.24 20.84
C LYS A 63 20.48 5.96 19.53
N SER A 64 19.64 5.79 18.50
CA SER A 64 19.91 6.39 17.19
C SER A 64 19.72 7.89 17.21
N ALA A 65 20.79 8.64 16.92
CA ALA A 65 20.78 10.09 16.76
C ALA A 65 20.47 10.51 15.31
N GLU A 66 20.72 9.64 14.33
CA GLU A 66 20.48 9.94 12.92
C GLU A 66 18.99 9.75 12.56
N PRO A 67 18.28 10.82 12.09
CA PRO A 67 16.84 10.75 11.83
C PRO A 67 16.44 9.67 10.84
N LYS A 68 17.27 9.41 9.81
CA LYS A 68 17.01 8.40 8.79
C LYS A 68 17.07 6.98 9.36
N VAL A 69 18.08 6.70 10.17
CA VAL A 69 18.25 5.40 10.84
C VAL A 69 17.13 5.19 11.86
N LYS A 70 16.81 6.22 12.63
CA LYS A 70 15.69 6.19 13.58
C LYS A 70 14.35 5.89 12.89
N LEU A 71 14.10 6.50 11.72
CA LEU A 71 12.92 6.23 10.92
C LEU A 71 12.89 4.78 10.39
N ASN A 72 14.04 4.20 10.02
CA ASN A 72 14.11 2.79 9.62
C ASN A 72 13.73 1.87 10.75
N TYR A 73 14.26 2.06 11.95
CA TYR A 73 13.89 1.27 13.12
C TYR A 73 12.42 1.43 13.48
N ALA A 74 11.89 2.67 13.45
CA ALA A 74 10.47 2.93 13.69
C ALA A 74 9.57 2.14 12.72
N ARG A 75 9.94 2.08 11.43
CA ARG A 75 9.20 1.30 10.42
C ARG A 75 9.22 -0.20 10.71
N ILE A 76 10.37 -0.74 11.08
CA ILE A 76 10.49 -2.18 11.36
C ILE A 76 9.70 -2.53 12.63
N LEU A 77 9.82 -1.71 13.68
CA LEU A 77 9.03 -1.86 14.91
C LEU A 77 7.53 -1.86 14.60
N ALA A 78 7.07 -0.91 13.77
CA ALA A 78 5.66 -0.84 13.37
C ALA A 78 5.21 -2.09 12.60
N ILE A 79 6.00 -2.62 11.67
CA ILE A 79 5.70 -3.87 10.95
C ILE A 79 5.56 -5.05 11.92
N LEU A 80 6.29 -5.04 13.02
CA LEU A 80 6.19 -6.04 14.11
C LEU A 80 5.05 -5.72 15.11
N GLY A 81 4.22 -4.70 14.84
CA GLY A 81 3.12 -4.28 15.71
C GLY A 81 3.55 -3.46 16.94
N ASP A 82 4.80 -3.04 17.01
CA ASP A 82 5.35 -2.29 18.14
C ASP A 82 5.15 -0.78 18.01
N GLN A 83 4.57 -0.16 19.04
CA GLN A 83 4.17 1.24 19.05
C GLN A 83 5.32 2.23 19.30
N THR A 84 6.52 1.78 19.65
CA THR A 84 7.61 2.63 20.14
C THR A 84 8.02 3.74 19.16
N GLY A 85 7.95 3.47 17.87
CA GLY A 85 8.32 4.44 16.82
C GLY A 85 7.15 5.20 16.20
N LYS A 86 5.93 5.09 16.73
CA LYS A 86 4.70 5.64 16.15
C LYS A 86 4.80 7.14 15.87
N GLU A 87 5.21 7.94 16.84
CA GLU A 87 5.32 9.39 16.71
C GLU A 87 6.30 9.78 15.59
N THR A 88 7.43 9.07 15.49
CA THR A 88 8.41 9.31 14.41
C THR A 88 7.82 9.06 13.03
N LEU A 89 7.00 8.01 12.87
CA LEU A 89 6.32 7.72 11.61
C LEU A 89 5.23 8.74 11.29
N VAL A 90 4.40 9.09 12.27
CA VAL A 90 3.34 10.11 12.13
C VAL A 90 3.95 11.44 11.73
N GLU A 91 5.00 11.89 12.42
CA GLU A 91 5.71 13.12 12.06
C GLU A 91 6.28 13.07 10.64
N ALA A 92 6.89 11.96 10.25
CA ALA A 92 7.46 11.81 8.91
C ALA A 92 6.39 11.92 7.82
N VAL A 93 5.19 11.36 8.06
CA VAL A 93 4.05 11.49 7.15
C VAL A 93 3.51 12.91 7.12
N LYS A 94 3.31 13.56 8.29
CA LYS A 94 2.80 14.94 8.39
C LYS A 94 3.77 15.97 7.80
N LYS A 95 5.07 15.81 8.03
CA LYS A 95 6.11 16.72 7.49
C LYS A 95 6.35 16.57 6.00
N ALA A 96 5.96 15.45 5.38
CA ALA A 96 6.10 15.25 3.96
C ALA A 96 5.08 16.11 3.19
N PRO A 97 5.52 17.16 2.44
CA PRO A 97 4.61 18.10 1.78
C PRO A 97 3.80 17.45 0.66
N ASN A 98 4.32 16.37 0.10
CA ASN A 98 3.69 15.58 -0.97
C ASN A 98 4.13 14.12 -0.88
N TRP A 99 3.53 13.28 -1.72
CA TRP A 99 3.82 11.86 -1.78
C TRP A 99 5.15 11.50 -2.45
N GLY A 100 5.77 12.45 -3.18
CA GLY A 100 6.96 12.19 -3.97
C GLY A 100 6.68 11.36 -5.22
N LYS A 101 7.70 10.63 -5.68
CA LYS A 101 7.59 9.77 -6.85
C LYS A 101 6.92 8.45 -6.47
N GLY A 102 6.03 7.96 -7.35
CA GLY A 102 5.36 6.69 -7.20
C GLY A 102 5.27 5.94 -8.53
N TRP A 103 4.76 4.73 -8.46
CA TRP A 103 4.56 3.85 -9.61
C TRP A 103 3.10 3.85 -10.08
N ASP A 104 2.91 3.76 -11.39
CA ASP A 104 1.66 3.45 -12.06
C ASP A 104 1.90 2.77 -13.42
N TYR A 105 0.85 2.34 -14.10
CA TYR A 105 0.97 1.67 -15.40
C TYR A 105 1.50 2.56 -16.53
N SER A 106 1.52 3.89 -16.36
CA SER A 106 2.08 4.81 -17.35
C SER A 106 3.60 4.97 -17.22
N ASN A 107 4.17 4.69 -16.05
CA ASN A 107 5.60 4.82 -15.75
C ASN A 107 6.28 3.50 -15.36
N GLN A 108 5.65 2.37 -15.66
CA GLN A 108 6.06 1.02 -15.26
C GLN A 108 7.54 0.71 -15.58
N ARG A 109 8.04 1.14 -16.74
CA ARG A 109 9.44 0.93 -17.12
C ARG A 109 10.45 1.64 -16.23
N LYS A 110 10.03 2.73 -15.59
CA LYS A 110 10.91 3.60 -14.80
C LYS A 110 10.94 3.21 -13.31
N TYR A 111 9.80 2.78 -12.76
CA TYR A 111 9.66 2.57 -11.32
C TYR A 111 9.29 1.14 -10.91
N ALA A 112 9.22 0.22 -11.88
CA ALA A 112 9.18 -1.24 -11.65
C ALA A 112 8.33 -1.72 -10.46
N ASN A 113 7.06 -1.32 -10.39
CA ASN A 113 6.11 -1.82 -9.38
C ASN A 113 6.47 -1.52 -7.91
N THR A 114 7.25 -0.51 -7.61
CA THR A 114 7.80 -0.26 -6.30
C THR A 114 7.02 0.82 -5.52
N PHE A 115 6.93 0.64 -4.21
CA PHE A 115 6.45 1.66 -3.28
C PHE A 115 7.50 2.74 -3.05
N GLY A 116 7.10 4.01 -3.11
CA GLY A 116 7.94 5.14 -2.77
C GLY A 116 8.26 5.22 -1.26
N PRO A 117 9.17 6.12 -0.84
CA PRO A 117 9.52 6.26 0.57
C PRO A 117 8.32 6.55 1.48
N ILE A 118 7.43 7.47 1.09
CA ILE A 118 6.23 7.79 1.86
C ILE A 118 5.24 6.63 1.84
N ASP A 119 5.05 5.95 0.71
CA ASP A 119 4.21 4.74 0.63
C ASP A 119 4.58 3.72 1.70
N ARG A 120 5.88 3.49 1.90
CA ARG A 120 6.38 2.52 2.88
C ARG A 120 6.16 2.93 4.33
N ILE A 121 6.22 4.24 4.62
CA ILE A 121 5.92 4.76 5.96
C ILE A 121 4.42 4.63 6.23
N VAL A 122 3.58 4.98 5.24
CA VAL A 122 2.13 4.84 5.32
C VAL A 122 1.73 3.38 5.56
N ILE A 123 2.33 2.43 4.83
CA ILE A 123 2.08 1.00 5.06
C ILE A 123 2.50 0.59 6.48
N ALA A 124 3.66 1.04 6.95
CA ALA A 124 4.13 0.72 8.30
C ALA A 124 3.17 1.23 9.38
N LEU A 125 2.58 2.42 9.22
CA LEU A 125 1.55 2.93 10.13
C LEU A 125 0.32 2.02 10.20
N GLY A 126 -0.06 1.38 9.09
CA GLY A 126 -1.18 0.44 9.07
C GLY A 126 -0.99 -0.76 10.00
N PHE A 127 0.23 -1.25 10.18
CA PHE A 127 0.53 -2.38 11.07
C PHE A 127 0.36 -2.04 12.56
N LEU A 128 0.32 -0.77 12.93
CA LEU A 128 0.19 -0.39 14.35
C LEU A 128 -1.20 -0.62 14.94
N ASN A 129 -2.21 -0.83 14.11
CA ASN A 129 -3.60 -1.07 14.53
C ASN A 129 -4.06 -0.09 15.61
N SER A 130 -3.93 1.21 15.36
CA SER A 130 -4.23 2.30 16.31
C SER A 130 -5.08 3.36 15.64
N ALA A 131 -6.18 3.76 16.29
CA ALA A 131 -7.05 4.83 15.80
C ALA A 131 -6.31 6.18 15.63
N GLU A 132 -5.24 6.41 16.39
CA GLU A 132 -4.44 7.64 16.31
C GLU A 132 -3.72 7.83 14.97
N VAL A 133 -3.58 6.76 14.17
CA VAL A 133 -2.97 6.86 12.84
C VAL A 133 -3.97 7.23 11.75
N TYR A 134 -5.29 7.18 12.02
CA TYR A 134 -6.31 7.44 11.00
C TYR A 134 -6.28 8.89 10.51
N GLU A 135 -6.19 9.86 11.41
CA GLU A 135 -6.14 11.27 11.03
C GLU A 135 -5.00 11.56 10.04
N PRO A 136 -3.72 11.24 10.34
CA PRO A 136 -2.64 11.48 9.38
C PRO A 136 -2.78 10.68 8.09
N LEU A 137 -3.39 9.49 8.10
CA LEU A 137 -3.66 8.71 6.89
C LEU A 137 -4.79 9.34 6.06
N LEU A 138 -5.85 9.85 6.68
CA LEU A 138 -6.93 10.56 5.99
C LEU A 138 -6.46 11.91 5.42
N GLU A 139 -5.60 12.65 6.13
CA GLU A 139 -4.94 13.83 5.58
C GLU A 139 -4.13 13.51 4.31
N LYS A 140 -3.46 12.35 4.29
CA LYS A 140 -2.75 11.86 3.10
C LYS A 140 -3.70 11.42 1.99
N LEU A 141 -4.85 10.84 2.33
CA LEU A 141 -5.89 10.50 1.36
C LEU A 141 -6.35 11.76 0.62
N ASP A 142 -6.64 12.84 1.34
CA ASP A 142 -7.13 14.10 0.77
C ASP A 142 -6.13 14.76 -0.19
N GLN A 143 -4.83 14.49 -0.04
CA GLN A 143 -3.80 14.94 -0.98
C GLN A 143 -3.79 14.19 -2.31
N LEU A 144 -4.41 13.00 -2.38
CA LEU A 144 -4.46 12.21 -3.60
C LEU A 144 -5.42 12.82 -4.63
N THR A 145 -5.05 12.69 -5.88
CA THR A 145 -5.80 13.17 -7.04
C THR A 145 -5.82 12.11 -8.13
N LEU A 146 -6.65 12.26 -9.15
CA LEU A 146 -6.62 11.40 -10.33
C LEU A 146 -5.23 11.27 -10.97
N LYS A 147 -4.38 12.28 -10.82
CA LYS A 147 -3.01 12.30 -11.37
C LYS A 147 -1.98 11.62 -10.46
N SER A 148 -2.32 11.37 -9.19
CA SER A 148 -1.41 10.71 -8.25
C SER A 148 -1.10 9.27 -8.70
N PRO A 149 0.14 8.81 -8.53
CA PRO A 149 0.54 7.43 -8.84
C PRO A 149 -0.33 6.38 -8.14
N LEU A 150 -0.49 5.23 -8.80
CA LEU A 150 -1.27 4.11 -8.26
C LEU A 150 -0.67 3.54 -6.97
N SER A 151 0.67 3.57 -6.83
CA SER A 151 1.35 3.08 -5.62
C SER A 151 0.88 3.78 -4.36
N HIS A 152 0.59 5.08 -4.41
CA HIS A 152 0.11 5.86 -3.28
C HIS A 152 -1.29 5.40 -2.84
N TYR A 153 -2.20 5.16 -3.79
CA TYR A 153 -3.51 4.58 -3.52
C TYR A 153 -3.40 3.18 -2.90
N LYS A 154 -2.52 2.32 -3.46
CA LYS A 154 -2.27 0.98 -2.93
C LYS A 154 -1.74 1.03 -1.49
N ALA A 155 -0.74 1.87 -1.23
CA ALA A 155 -0.16 2.01 0.10
C ALA A 155 -1.18 2.44 1.14
N LEU A 156 -1.98 3.45 0.80
CA LEU A 156 -2.97 4.00 1.71
C LEU A 156 -4.13 3.03 1.96
N CYS A 157 -4.68 2.43 0.89
CA CYS A 157 -5.73 1.44 1.04
C CYS A 157 -5.25 0.21 1.82
N LEU A 158 -3.99 -0.20 1.67
CA LEU A 158 -3.42 -1.28 2.47
C LEU A 158 -3.34 -0.89 3.94
N ALA A 159 -2.81 0.29 4.25
CA ALA A 159 -2.66 0.76 5.63
C ALA A 159 -4.02 0.88 6.35
N LEU A 160 -5.02 1.48 5.70
CA LEU A 160 -6.36 1.63 6.27
C LEU A 160 -7.10 0.29 6.40
N ARG A 161 -6.90 -0.63 5.45
CA ARG A 161 -7.50 -1.97 5.48
C ARG A 161 -7.04 -2.82 6.64
N MET A 162 -5.80 -2.68 7.10
CA MET A 162 -5.28 -3.42 8.24
C MET A 162 -6.08 -3.14 9.52
N ASN A 163 -6.72 -2.00 9.60
CA ASN A 163 -7.48 -1.55 10.76
C ASN A 163 -9.00 -1.74 10.62
N LYS A 164 -9.56 -1.78 9.41
CA LYS A 164 -10.99 -2.02 9.09
C LYS A 164 -11.96 -1.35 10.07
N ASP A 165 -11.85 -0.04 10.23
CA ASP A 165 -12.67 0.73 11.16
C ASP A 165 -13.85 1.39 10.44
N ASP A 166 -15.06 1.24 10.96
CA ASP A 166 -16.27 1.81 10.38
C ASP A 166 -16.25 3.33 10.31
N SER A 167 -15.47 4.00 11.16
CA SER A 167 -15.28 5.46 11.12
C SER A 167 -14.61 5.95 9.82
N LEU A 168 -13.97 5.05 9.08
CA LEU A 168 -13.35 5.35 7.78
C LEU A 168 -14.36 5.39 6.64
N ALA A 169 -15.56 4.83 6.80
CA ALA A 169 -16.52 4.68 5.72
C ALA A 169 -16.98 6.02 5.12
N GLU A 170 -17.40 6.97 5.95
CA GLU A 170 -17.85 8.28 5.46
C GLU A 170 -16.72 9.09 4.79
N PRO A 171 -15.50 9.22 5.36
CA PRO A 171 -14.36 9.85 4.70
C PRO A 171 -14.02 9.24 3.34
N LEU A 172 -14.04 7.91 3.21
CA LEU A 172 -13.77 7.22 1.95
C LEU A 172 -14.86 7.46 0.90
N ALA A 173 -16.13 7.42 1.30
CA ALA A 173 -17.26 7.73 0.41
C ALA A 173 -17.19 9.18 -0.10
N ARG A 174 -16.92 10.13 0.79
CA ARG A 174 -16.69 11.53 0.44
C ARG A 174 -15.53 11.69 -0.54
N PHE A 175 -14.40 11.04 -0.29
CA PHE A 175 -13.24 11.06 -1.17
C PHE A 175 -13.57 10.56 -2.59
N LEU A 176 -14.25 9.42 -2.73
CA LEU A 176 -14.69 8.89 -4.03
C LEU A 176 -15.51 9.91 -4.81
N LYS A 177 -16.47 10.57 -4.14
CA LYS A 177 -17.35 11.56 -4.74
C LYS A 177 -16.61 12.83 -5.15
N GLU A 178 -15.81 13.40 -4.26
CA GLU A 178 -15.10 14.68 -4.50
C GLU A 178 -14.00 14.55 -5.55
N LYS A 179 -13.22 13.48 -5.51
CA LYS A 179 -12.14 13.24 -6.48
C LYS A 179 -12.64 12.70 -7.81
N LYS A 180 -13.94 12.40 -7.93
CA LYS A 180 -14.58 11.91 -9.18
C LYS A 180 -13.83 10.68 -9.73
N LEU A 181 -13.48 9.74 -8.86
CA LEU A 181 -12.88 8.47 -9.25
C LEU A 181 -13.94 7.62 -9.99
N LYS A 182 -13.94 7.69 -11.32
CA LYS A 182 -14.94 7.04 -12.20
C LYS A 182 -14.26 6.24 -13.31
N GLY A 183 -13.41 5.30 -12.96
CA GLY A 183 -12.66 4.50 -13.92
C GLY A 183 -13.55 3.58 -14.76
N HIS A 184 -14.53 2.94 -14.14
CA HIS A 184 -15.48 2.03 -14.81
C HIS A 184 -16.41 2.76 -15.79
N THR A 185 -16.99 3.90 -15.39
CA THR A 185 -17.93 4.68 -16.20
C THR A 185 -17.29 5.20 -17.49
N GLN A 186 -16.05 5.69 -17.38
CA GLN A 186 -15.32 6.18 -18.55
C GLN A 186 -15.12 5.13 -19.63
N ARG A 187 -15.00 3.87 -19.23
CA ARG A 187 -14.76 2.80 -20.19
C ARG A 187 -16.05 2.23 -20.77
N LEU A 188 -17.12 2.17 -20.00
CA LEU A 188 -18.43 1.74 -20.50
C LEU A 188 -18.94 2.71 -21.57
N SER A 189 -18.88 4.01 -21.32
CA SER A 189 -19.25 5.03 -22.32
C SER A 189 -18.40 4.93 -23.58
N TYR A 190 -17.08 4.73 -23.43
CA TYR A 190 -16.17 4.58 -24.55
C TYR A 190 -16.48 3.35 -25.41
N TYR A 191 -16.83 2.22 -24.83
CA TYR A 191 -17.20 1.02 -25.57
C TYR A 191 -18.55 1.17 -26.28
N ASN A 192 -19.51 1.85 -25.66
CA ASN A 192 -20.84 2.06 -26.24
C ASN A 192 -20.82 3.04 -27.40
N GLU A 193 -19.94 4.06 -27.35
CA GLU A 193 -19.83 5.09 -28.39
C GLU A 193 -18.98 4.69 -29.60
N GLN A 194 -18.08 3.72 -29.43
CA GLN A 194 -17.10 3.37 -30.47
C GLN A 194 -17.00 1.88 -30.76
N GLU A 195 -18.13 1.18 -30.90
CA GLU A 195 -18.12 -0.25 -31.25
C GLU A 195 -17.32 -0.57 -32.51
N ASN A 196 -17.24 0.37 -33.45
CA ASN A 196 -16.49 0.25 -34.69
C ASN A 196 -14.96 0.48 -34.56
N GLN A 197 -14.45 0.98 -33.44
CA GLN A 197 -13.01 1.23 -33.23
C GLN A 197 -12.35 0.20 -32.28
N LYS A 198 -13.05 -0.86 -31.89
CA LYS A 198 -12.55 -1.92 -30.99
C LYS A 198 -11.18 -2.48 -31.37
N ASN A 199 -10.86 -2.52 -32.66
CA ASN A 199 -9.65 -3.18 -33.16
C ASN A 199 -8.40 -2.30 -33.19
N VAL A 200 -8.52 -0.99 -33.04
CA VAL A 200 -7.39 -0.07 -33.18
C VAL A 200 -6.54 -0.03 -31.90
N TYR A 201 -7.17 -0.05 -30.72
CA TYR A 201 -6.45 0.11 -29.45
C TYR A 201 -5.78 -1.17 -28.94
N VAL A 202 -6.34 -2.34 -29.27
CA VAL A 202 -5.72 -3.64 -28.92
C VAL A 202 -4.47 -3.90 -29.78
N ARG A 203 -4.40 -3.34 -30.99
CA ARG A 203 -3.31 -3.54 -31.93
C ARG A 203 -2.16 -2.53 -31.83
N GLN A 204 -2.36 -1.37 -31.24
CA GLN A 204 -1.35 -0.29 -31.24
C GLN A 204 -0.38 -0.25 -30.05
N GLY A 205 -0.34 -1.30 -29.23
CA GLY A 205 0.55 -1.30 -28.08
C GLY A 205 0.28 -0.11 -27.12
N VAL A 206 0.49 -0.28 -25.86
CA VAL A 206 0.20 0.63 -24.77
C VAL A 206 0.36 2.10 -25.17
N ASN A 207 -0.72 2.71 -25.64
CA ASN A 207 -0.80 4.16 -25.76
C ASN A 207 -0.91 4.71 -24.33
N THR A 208 -0.22 5.81 -24.04
CA THR A 208 -0.23 6.50 -22.72
C THR A 208 -1.63 6.77 -22.17
N LYS A 209 -2.64 6.92 -23.04
CA LYS A 209 -4.05 7.00 -22.66
C LYS A 209 -4.60 5.70 -22.05
N GLY A 210 -4.16 4.54 -22.53
CA GLY A 210 -4.59 3.24 -21.97
C GLY A 210 -4.07 3.02 -20.55
N GLY A 211 -2.83 3.39 -20.25
CA GLY A 211 -2.27 3.32 -18.90
C GLY A 211 -3.03 4.19 -17.90
N SER A 212 -3.42 5.39 -18.29
CA SER A 212 -4.23 6.28 -17.44
C SER A 212 -5.62 5.70 -17.11
N MET A 213 -6.28 5.07 -18.07
CA MET A 213 -7.59 4.42 -17.85
C MET A 213 -7.49 3.23 -16.90
N VAL A 214 -6.46 2.40 -17.06
CA VAL A 214 -6.18 1.26 -16.16
C VAL A 214 -5.91 1.77 -14.74
N ASN A 215 -5.07 2.80 -14.59
CA ASN A 215 -4.79 3.41 -13.29
C ASN A 215 -6.07 3.92 -12.60
N ASN A 216 -6.95 4.61 -13.33
CA ASN A 216 -8.19 5.14 -12.76
C ASN A 216 -9.14 4.04 -12.30
N LYS A 217 -9.24 2.94 -13.04
CA LYS A 217 -10.01 1.76 -12.63
C LYS A 217 -9.48 1.16 -11.33
N PHE A 218 -8.16 0.96 -11.26
CA PHE A 218 -7.57 0.43 -10.04
C PHE A 218 -7.77 1.35 -8.83
N LYS A 219 -7.62 2.66 -8.99
CA LYS A 219 -7.81 3.63 -7.91
C LYS A 219 -9.23 3.59 -7.37
N GLU A 220 -10.23 3.65 -8.26
CA GLU A 220 -11.63 3.56 -7.87
C GLU A 220 -11.94 2.23 -7.19
N LEU A 221 -11.52 1.12 -7.78
CA LEU A 221 -11.79 -0.22 -7.27
C LEU A 221 -11.14 -0.47 -5.90
N LEU A 222 -9.90 0.00 -5.68
CA LEU A 222 -9.22 -0.12 -4.40
C LEU A 222 -9.93 0.65 -3.27
N VAL A 223 -10.36 1.89 -3.56
CA VAL A 223 -11.04 2.72 -2.57
C VAL A 223 -12.47 2.21 -2.33
N ALA A 224 -13.19 1.77 -3.37
CA ALA A 224 -14.52 1.20 -3.24
C ALA A 224 -14.49 -0.12 -2.44
N ALA A 225 -13.49 -0.97 -2.66
CA ALA A 225 -13.31 -2.20 -1.88
C ALA A 225 -13.01 -1.90 -0.41
N LEU A 226 -12.15 -0.93 -0.13
CA LEU A 226 -11.87 -0.49 1.23
C LEU A 226 -13.11 0.09 1.91
N LEU A 227 -13.87 0.95 1.21
CA LEU A 227 -15.14 1.49 1.72
C LEU A 227 -16.12 0.38 2.08
N PHE A 228 -16.29 -0.61 1.20
CA PHE A 228 -17.15 -1.77 1.43
C PHE A 228 -16.71 -2.56 2.67
N GLU A 229 -15.41 -2.76 2.86
CA GLU A 229 -14.84 -3.48 4.01
C GLU A 229 -14.91 -2.71 5.33
N CYS A 230 -15.03 -1.37 5.28
CA CYS A 230 -15.15 -0.48 6.44
C CYS A 230 -16.59 -0.04 6.76
N GLY A 231 -17.62 -0.85 6.41
CA GLY A 231 -18.99 -0.58 6.76
C GLY A 231 -19.83 0.09 5.66
N ASP A 232 -19.26 0.36 4.51
CA ASP A 232 -19.95 0.73 3.24
C ASP A 232 -20.97 1.87 3.36
N TYR A 233 -20.49 3.06 3.69
CA TYR A 233 -21.34 4.25 3.84
C TYR A 233 -22.32 4.43 2.67
N GLN A 234 -23.63 4.35 2.96
CA GLN A 234 -24.74 4.47 1.98
C GLN A 234 -24.67 3.46 0.80
N ASN A 235 -24.08 2.30 1.00
CA ASN A 235 -23.87 1.24 -0.03
C ASN A 235 -23.03 1.68 -1.25
N GLN A 236 -22.28 2.79 -1.18
CA GLN A 236 -21.54 3.30 -2.33
C GLN A 236 -20.41 2.36 -2.78
N GLY A 237 -19.72 1.70 -1.85
CA GLY A 237 -18.70 0.72 -2.17
C GLY A 237 -19.28 -0.48 -2.91
N ARG A 238 -20.38 -1.03 -2.41
CA ARG A 238 -21.12 -2.13 -3.04
C ARG A 238 -21.58 -1.78 -4.45
N GLU A 239 -22.22 -0.63 -4.63
CA GLU A 239 -22.72 -0.19 -5.94
C GLU A 239 -21.60 -0.11 -6.99
N ILE A 240 -20.44 0.46 -6.61
CA ILE A 240 -19.28 0.52 -7.50
C ILE A 240 -18.77 -0.90 -7.80
N LEU A 241 -18.60 -1.75 -6.80
CA LEU A 241 -18.14 -3.13 -6.99
C LEU A 241 -19.07 -3.94 -7.89
N GLU A 242 -20.39 -3.82 -7.72
CA GLU A 242 -21.38 -4.48 -8.56
C GLU A 242 -21.28 -4.06 -10.04
N VAL A 243 -20.97 -2.80 -10.32
CA VAL A 243 -20.68 -2.36 -11.68
C VAL A 243 -19.42 -3.03 -12.22
N TYR A 244 -18.36 -3.14 -11.40
CA TYR A 244 -17.12 -3.80 -11.80
C TYR A 244 -17.26 -5.30 -12.04
N THR A 245 -18.22 -6.01 -11.44
CA THR A 245 -18.45 -7.43 -11.74
C THR A 245 -18.76 -7.68 -13.22
N LYS A 246 -19.19 -6.65 -13.95
CA LYS A 246 -19.50 -6.67 -15.39
C LYS A 246 -18.39 -6.04 -16.24
N ASP A 247 -17.22 -5.74 -15.65
CA ASP A 247 -16.13 -5.14 -16.43
C ASP A 247 -15.57 -6.11 -17.46
N VAL A 248 -15.33 -5.61 -18.66
CA VAL A 248 -14.79 -6.39 -19.77
C VAL A 248 -13.36 -6.94 -19.51
N ASN A 249 -12.65 -6.39 -18.54
CA ASN A 249 -11.40 -6.97 -18.09
C ASN A 249 -11.70 -7.94 -16.95
N GLY A 250 -11.60 -9.23 -17.22
CA GLY A 250 -11.94 -10.28 -16.28
C GLY A 250 -11.27 -10.15 -14.91
N HIS A 251 -10.05 -9.65 -14.84
CA HIS A 251 -9.34 -9.47 -13.56
C HIS A 251 -9.99 -8.42 -12.66
N PHE A 252 -10.58 -7.34 -13.18
CA PHE A 252 -11.35 -6.39 -12.37
C PHE A 252 -12.69 -6.99 -11.94
N ALA A 253 -13.36 -7.69 -12.85
CA ALA A 253 -14.62 -8.36 -12.55
C ALA A 253 -14.42 -9.42 -11.45
N GLU A 254 -13.42 -10.26 -11.58
CA GLU A 254 -13.09 -11.27 -10.58
C GLU A 254 -12.73 -10.68 -9.22
N TYR A 255 -11.92 -9.60 -9.21
CA TYR A 255 -11.61 -8.91 -7.96
C TYR A 255 -12.88 -8.39 -7.27
N ALA A 256 -13.77 -7.71 -8.01
CA ALA A 256 -15.03 -7.21 -7.47
C ALA A 256 -15.91 -8.34 -6.92
N HIS A 257 -16.04 -9.46 -7.66
CA HIS A 257 -16.76 -10.64 -7.20
C HIS A 257 -16.18 -11.20 -5.89
N ARG A 258 -14.86 -11.32 -5.78
CA ARG A 258 -14.22 -11.81 -4.56
C ARG A 258 -14.47 -10.90 -3.36
N VAL A 259 -14.37 -9.58 -3.54
CA VAL A 259 -14.64 -8.63 -2.46
C VAL A 259 -16.08 -8.73 -1.98
N LEU A 260 -17.04 -8.74 -2.91
CA LEU A 260 -18.48 -8.85 -2.59
C LEU A 260 -18.84 -10.19 -1.92
N SER A 261 -18.19 -11.29 -2.31
CA SER A 261 -18.47 -12.63 -1.78
C SER A 261 -17.82 -12.90 -0.44
N ASN A 262 -16.59 -12.45 -0.24
CA ASN A 262 -15.76 -12.81 0.91
C ASN A 262 -15.64 -11.69 1.95
N GLY A 263 -16.15 -10.51 1.67
CA GLY A 263 -15.99 -9.33 2.52
C GLY A 263 -14.52 -8.90 2.68
N SER A 264 -13.62 -9.35 1.80
CA SER A 264 -12.20 -9.01 1.91
C SER A 264 -11.45 -9.13 0.57
N ALA A 265 -10.58 -8.15 0.32
CA ALA A 265 -9.76 -8.02 -0.88
C ALA A 265 -8.28 -8.46 -0.68
N ILE A 266 -7.97 -9.23 0.36
CA ILE A 266 -6.58 -9.49 0.82
C ILE A 266 -5.66 -10.10 -0.26
N SER A 267 -6.17 -10.73 -1.30
CA SER A 267 -5.36 -11.52 -2.25
C SER A 267 -4.73 -10.73 -3.41
N PHE A 268 -4.87 -9.39 -3.47
CA PHE A 268 -4.36 -8.60 -4.61
C PHE A 268 -2.95 -7.99 -4.43
N ILE A 269 -2.29 -8.32 -3.32
CA ILE A 269 -1.00 -7.69 -2.96
C ILE A 269 0.19 -8.58 -3.31
N GLY A 270 -0.05 -9.81 -3.74
CA GLY A 270 0.98 -10.85 -3.87
C GLY A 270 1.20 -11.48 -5.25
N GLU A 271 0.62 -10.94 -6.35
CA GLU A 271 0.87 -11.44 -7.72
C GLU A 271 1.45 -10.38 -8.65
#